data_f9961027d4ecf7188bb99c3bd66efebc
#
_entry.id   f9961027d4ecf7188bb99c3bd66efebc
#
_cell.length_a   1.000
_cell.length_b   1.000
_cell.length_c   1.000
_cell.angle_alpha   90.00
_cell.angle_beta   90.00
_cell.angle_gamma   90.00
#
_symmetry.space_group_name_H-M   'P 1'
#
loop_
_entity.id
_entity.type
_entity.pdbx_description
1 polymer ?
#
loop_
_entity_poly.entity_id
_entity_poly.type
_entity_poly.pdbx_seq_one_letter_code
_entity_poly.pdbx_strand_id
1 'polypeptide(L)'
;LSTIKNFSEGIKNNGGKIVFPVEFKKLQYRGSSLDSIKTSDGEIKTDQVIFACGINTDDILNSKMMRTSTPGIILTTKPIKPLINKIIVGPGIHIHQQNDGRIIIGEQGGPGMLHDERLKNKPNTFPNHDYEKKHQDRILKIVKEIIPKLNGLEIEKTTIGWRPLPKDGKPILGPIKELPGVYLAVMHSGISLAAIIGNLVKEEILEARANRLLEDFRPSRFT
;
A
#
# COMPACT_ATOMS: atom_id res chain seq x y z
N LEU A 1 -5.71 6.84 8.29
CA LEU A 1 -4.70 7.86 8.68
C LEU A 1 -4.29 7.76 10.15
N SER A 2 -5.23 7.57 11.10
CA SER A 2 -4.91 7.42 12.53
C SER A 2 -3.94 6.28 12.84
N THR A 3 -4.15 5.11 12.23
CA THR A 3 -3.28 3.93 12.41
C THR A 3 -1.83 4.19 12.00
N ILE A 4 -1.61 4.80 10.82
CA ILE A 4 -0.26 5.15 10.35
C ILE A 4 0.39 6.18 11.27
N LYS A 5 -0.39 7.18 11.74
CA LYS A 5 0.09 8.17 12.69
C LYS A 5 0.54 7.52 14.01
N ASN A 6 -0.28 6.64 14.56
CA ASN A 6 0.04 5.92 15.80
C ASN A 6 1.30 5.04 15.65
N PHE A 7 1.45 4.33 14.53
CA PHE A 7 2.70 3.59 14.25
C PHE A 7 3.92 4.52 14.13
N SER A 8 3.76 5.67 13.48
CA SER A 8 4.86 6.63 13.34
C SER A 8 5.28 7.22 14.68
N GLU A 9 4.32 7.53 15.55
CA GLU A 9 4.59 7.98 16.92
C GLU A 9 5.26 6.87 17.75
N GLY A 10 4.77 5.62 17.61
CA GLY A 10 5.37 4.46 18.27
C GLY A 10 6.82 4.24 17.86
N ILE A 11 7.16 4.36 16.58
CA ILE A 11 8.55 4.26 16.08
C ILE A 11 9.43 5.32 16.76
N LYS A 12 8.98 6.58 16.76
CA LYS A 12 9.74 7.70 17.34
C LYS A 12 9.94 7.54 18.86
N ASN A 13 8.89 7.15 19.58
CA ASN A 13 8.92 6.95 21.02
C ASN A 13 9.85 5.80 21.44
N ASN A 14 10.13 4.86 20.55
CA ASN A 14 11.07 3.76 20.75
C ASN A 14 12.47 4.05 20.14
N GLY A 15 12.80 5.31 19.87
CA GLY A 15 14.13 5.72 19.37
C GLY A 15 14.34 5.53 17.88
N GLY A 16 13.35 5.07 17.14
CA GLY A 16 13.41 4.95 15.69
C GLY A 16 13.32 6.31 14.99
N LYS A 17 13.90 6.41 13.81
CA LYS A 17 13.84 7.62 12.98
C LYS A 17 12.96 7.39 11.76
N ILE A 18 12.16 8.40 11.42
CA ILE A 18 11.40 8.46 10.16
C ILE A 18 11.95 9.63 9.37
N VAL A 19 12.49 9.35 8.19
CA VAL A 19 13.08 10.35 7.30
C VAL A 19 12.22 10.43 6.04
N PHE A 20 11.75 11.62 5.71
CA PHE A 20 10.87 11.88 4.58
C PHE A 20 11.02 13.35 4.13
N PRO A 21 11.06 13.62 2.81
CA PRO A 21 11.08 12.68 1.69
C PRO A 21 12.51 12.19 1.40
N VAL A 22 12.71 10.88 1.37
CA VAL A 22 13.99 10.27 0.99
C VAL A 22 13.74 9.07 0.08
N GLU A 23 14.48 8.98 -1.01
CA GLU A 23 14.35 7.93 -2.00
C GLU A 23 15.56 6.98 -1.92
N PHE A 24 15.28 5.67 -1.88
CA PHE A 24 16.28 4.64 -2.04
C PHE A 24 16.88 4.69 -3.46
N LYS A 25 18.22 4.57 -3.57
CA LYS A 25 18.94 4.55 -4.86
C LYS A 25 19.58 3.21 -5.16
N LYS A 26 20.36 2.65 -4.22
CA LYS A 26 21.01 1.36 -4.40
C LYS A 26 21.53 0.77 -3.09
N LEU A 27 21.73 -0.55 -3.11
CA LEU A 27 22.49 -1.30 -2.11
C LEU A 27 24.00 -1.15 -2.38
N GLN A 28 24.80 -1.12 -1.32
CA GLN A 28 26.25 -1.12 -1.39
C GLN A 28 26.78 -2.29 -0.57
N TYR A 29 27.60 -3.10 -1.21
CA TYR A 29 28.18 -4.30 -0.60
C TYR A 29 29.68 -4.15 -0.40
N ARG A 30 30.19 -4.77 0.67
CA ARG A 30 31.62 -5.00 0.89
C ARG A 30 31.86 -6.51 0.90
N GLY A 31 32.43 -7.03 -0.19
CA GLY A 31 32.44 -8.48 -0.43
C GLY A 31 31.02 -9.02 -0.58
N SER A 32 30.66 -10.01 0.19
CA SER A 32 29.31 -10.62 0.20
C SER A 32 28.35 -10.03 1.23
N SER A 33 28.78 -9.04 2.04
CA SER A 33 27.95 -8.46 3.11
C SER A 33 27.42 -7.10 2.70
N LEU A 34 26.15 -6.80 3.02
CA LEU A 34 25.59 -5.46 2.90
C LEU A 34 26.36 -4.52 3.84
N ASP A 35 26.80 -3.39 3.32
CA ASP A 35 27.59 -2.37 4.07
C ASP A 35 26.80 -1.08 4.26
N SER A 36 26.01 -0.70 3.27
CA SER A 36 25.19 0.51 3.34
C SER A 36 24.11 0.55 2.26
N ILE A 37 23.21 1.52 2.39
CA ILE A 37 22.29 1.91 1.33
C ILE A 37 22.56 3.35 0.91
N LYS A 38 22.51 3.61 -0.39
CA LYS A 38 22.56 4.97 -0.93
C LYS A 38 21.14 5.49 -1.13
N THR A 39 20.91 6.70 -0.65
CA THR A 39 19.61 7.40 -0.76
C THR A 39 19.77 8.74 -1.49
N SER A 40 18.65 9.42 -1.76
CA SER A 40 18.68 10.81 -2.29
C SER A 40 19.31 11.81 -1.31
N ASP A 41 19.38 11.49 -0.01
CA ASP A 41 19.87 12.36 1.07
C ASP A 41 21.22 11.89 1.64
N GLY A 42 21.90 10.96 0.95
CA GLY A 42 23.20 10.45 1.37
C GLY A 42 23.23 8.95 1.59
N GLU A 43 24.25 8.52 2.33
CA GLU A 43 24.51 7.11 2.62
C GLU A 43 24.11 6.77 4.06
N ILE A 44 23.47 5.61 4.23
CA ILE A 44 23.10 5.06 5.53
C ILE A 44 23.84 3.73 5.70
N LYS A 45 24.71 3.63 6.69
CA LYS A 45 25.39 2.38 7.05
C LYS A 45 24.43 1.43 7.71
N THR A 46 24.34 0.22 7.17
CA THR A 46 23.50 -0.87 7.69
C THR A 46 23.93 -2.20 7.09
N ASP A 47 23.83 -3.25 7.84
CA ASP A 47 24.03 -4.65 7.41
C ASP A 47 22.71 -5.36 7.07
N GLN A 48 21.57 -4.73 7.36
CA GLN A 48 20.25 -5.27 7.06
C GLN A 48 19.29 -4.18 6.56
N VAL A 49 18.45 -4.53 5.60
CA VAL A 49 17.39 -3.65 5.09
C VAL A 49 16.11 -4.44 4.83
N ILE A 50 14.98 -3.86 5.21
CA ILE A 50 13.66 -4.41 4.91
C ILE A 50 13.02 -3.57 3.81
N PHE A 51 12.75 -4.17 2.66
CA PHE A 51 11.97 -3.54 1.62
C PHE A 51 10.48 -3.80 1.85
N ALA A 52 9.76 -2.78 2.29
CA ALA A 52 8.30 -2.74 2.41
C ALA A 52 7.69 -1.77 1.38
N CYS A 53 8.21 -1.78 0.15
CA CYS A 53 7.99 -0.76 -0.89
C CYS A 53 6.70 -0.96 -1.70
N GLY A 54 5.89 -1.96 -1.34
CA GLY A 54 4.60 -2.21 -1.97
C GLY A 54 4.71 -2.39 -3.48
N ILE A 55 4.01 -1.55 -4.25
CA ILE A 55 3.94 -1.66 -5.72
C ILE A 55 5.28 -1.38 -6.42
N ASN A 56 6.20 -0.67 -5.77
CA ASN A 56 7.49 -0.31 -6.36
C ASN A 56 8.58 -1.39 -6.15
N THR A 57 8.24 -2.51 -5.54
CA THR A 57 9.19 -3.57 -5.21
C THR A 57 9.90 -4.11 -6.46
N ASP A 58 9.16 -4.40 -7.53
CA ASP A 58 9.74 -4.91 -8.78
C ASP A 58 10.68 -3.90 -9.46
N ASP A 59 10.34 -2.61 -9.42
CA ASP A 59 11.15 -1.54 -9.98
C ASP A 59 12.48 -1.38 -9.19
N ILE A 60 12.41 -1.46 -7.86
CA ILE A 60 13.57 -1.34 -6.97
C ILE A 60 14.52 -2.54 -7.08
N LEU A 61 13.97 -3.74 -7.18
CA LEU A 61 14.74 -4.99 -7.17
C LEU A 61 14.99 -5.58 -8.56
N ASN A 62 14.50 -4.92 -9.61
CA ASN A 62 14.49 -5.45 -10.98
C ASN A 62 13.91 -6.88 -11.04
N SER A 63 12.79 -7.09 -10.35
CA SER A 63 12.13 -8.37 -10.22
C SER A 63 10.80 -8.41 -10.97
N LYS A 64 10.14 -9.58 -10.97
CA LYS A 64 8.82 -9.78 -11.60
C LYS A 64 7.88 -10.53 -10.65
N MET A 65 7.85 -10.16 -9.41
CA MET A 65 7.04 -10.82 -8.37
C MET A 65 5.60 -10.28 -8.29
N MET A 66 5.40 -9.05 -8.76
CA MET A 66 4.09 -8.39 -8.71
C MET A 66 3.32 -8.61 -10.02
N ARG A 67 2.01 -8.72 -9.92
CA ARG A 67 1.13 -8.68 -11.10
C ARG A 67 0.75 -7.25 -11.45
N THR A 68 0.43 -7.01 -12.72
CA THR A 68 -0.25 -5.78 -13.12
C THR A 68 -1.56 -5.66 -12.35
N SER A 69 -1.76 -4.53 -11.71
CA SER A 69 -2.97 -4.26 -10.93
C SER A 69 -3.67 -3.01 -11.43
N THR A 70 -4.98 -2.96 -11.26
CA THR A 70 -5.75 -1.75 -11.47
C THR A 70 -5.65 -0.85 -10.24
N PRO A 71 -5.62 0.47 -10.39
CA PRO A 71 -5.67 1.36 -9.25
C PRO A 71 -7.03 1.27 -8.55
N GLY A 72 -7.03 1.47 -7.23
CA GLY A 72 -8.24 1.72 -6.48
C GLY A 72 -8.58 3.20 -6.49
N ILE A 73 -9.86 3.55 -6.62
CA ILE A 73 -10.34 4.93 -6.51
C ILE A 73 -11.11 5.06 -5.21
N ILE A 74 -10.79 6.13 -4.48
CA ILE A 74 -11.46 6.47 -3.23
C ILE A 74 -11.97 7.90 -3.35
N LEU A 75 -13.27 8.07 -3.13
CA LEU A 75 -13.88 9.38 -2.97
C LEU A 75 -13.99 9.70 -1.47
N THR A 76 -13.66 10.92 -1.12
CA THR A 76 -13.89 11.50 0.21
C THR A 76 -14.83 12.67 0.04
N THR A 77 -15.94 12.69 0.78
CA THR A 77 -16.92 13.75 0.71
C THR A 77 -16.61 14.89 1.68
N LYS A 78 -17.24 16.05 1.48
CA LYS A 78 -17.40 17.01 2.58
C LYS A 78 -18.16 16.37 3.75
N PRO A 79 -17.95 16.86 4.99
CA PRO A 79 -18.67 16.34 6.15
C PRO A 79 -20.18 16.52 6.01
N ILE A 80 -20.92 15.50 6.40
CA ILE A 80 -22.39 15.56 6.56
C ILE A 80 -22.78 15.07 7.95
N LYS A 81 -24.05 15.31 8.33
CA LYS A 81 -24.58 14.75 9.58
C LYS A 81 -24.44 13.23 9.61
N PRO A 82 -24.28 12.61 10.80
CA PRO A 82 -24.23 11.16 10.93
C PRO A 82 -25.43 10.49 10.28
N LEU A 83 -25.16 9.59 9.34
CA LEU A 83 -26.18 8.85 8.58
C LEU A 83 -25.86 7.37 8.52
N ILE A 84 -24.58 7.00 8.47
CA ILE A 84 -24.10 5.62 8.33
C ILE A 84 -23.29 5.28 9.57
N ASN A 85 -23.68 4.24 10.29
CA ASN A 85 -23.00 3.75 11.49
C ASN A 85 -22.34 2.38 11.30
N LYS A 86 -22.30 1.88 10.06
CA LYS A 86 -21.70 0.59 9.69
C LYS A 86 -20.94 0.73 8.38
N ILE A 87 -20.05 -0.20 8.11
CA ILE A 87 -19.45 -0.34 6.79
C ILE A 87 -20.46 -1.04 5.89
N ILE A 88 -20.79 -0.42 4.77
CA ILE A 88 -21.68 -0.97 3.75
C ILE A 88 -20.83 -1.48 2.60
N VAL A 89 -20.99 -2.74 2.23
CA VAL A 89 -20.35 -3.35 1.07
C VAL A 89 -21.46 -3.73 0.09
N GLY A 90 -21.37 -3.20 -1.11
CA GLY A 90 -22.34 -3.43 -2.17
C GLY A 90 -21.65 -3.77 -3.49
N PRO A 91 -22.42 -3.98 -4.58
CA PRO A 91 -21.85 -4.24 -5.88
C PRO A 91 -20.93 -3.11 -6.33
N GLY A 92 -19.62 -3.41 -6.46
CA GLY A 92 -18.63 -2.50 -6.98
C GLY A 92 -18.13 -1.40 -6.05
N ILE A 93 -18.67 -1.25 -4.84
CA ILE A 93 -18.24 -0.22 -3.89
C ILE A 93 -18.28 -0.69 -2.43
N HIS A 94 -17.52 0.01 -1.58
CA HIS A 94 -17.70 -0.01 -0.14
C HIS A 94 -17.80 1.42 0.39
N ILE A 95 -18.62 1.62 1.42
CA ILE A 95 -18.94 2.93 1.96
C ILE A 95 -18.86 2.89 3.48
N HIS A 96 -18.26 3.90 4.08
CA HIS A 96 -18.36 4.13 5.52
C HIS A 96 -18.30 5.63 5.84
N GLN A 97 -18.89 6.02 6.94
CA GLN A 97 -18.81 7.39 7.45
C GLN A 97 -17.80 7.47 8.59
N GLN A 98 -16.94 8.47 8.54
CA GLN A 98 -15.96 8.76 9.58
C GLN A 98 -16.61 9.57 10.73
N ASN A 99 -15.95 9.61 11.88
CA ASN A 99 -16.43 10.37 13.04
C ASN A 99 -16.53 11.87 12.79
N ASP A 100 -15.77 12.40 11.83
CA ASP A 100 -15.81 13.80 11.42
C ASP A 100 -16.94 14.13 10.43
N GLY A 101 -17.77 13.13 10.10
CA GLY A 101 -18.89 13.25 9.19
C GLY A 101 -18.58 13.00 7.72
N ARG A 102 -17.31 12.87 7.32
CA ARG A 102 -16.93 12.54 5.94
C ARG A 102 -17.35 11.11 5.59
N ILE A 103 -17.85 10.94 4.38
CA ILE A 103 -18.10 9.60 3.83
C ILE A 103 -16.92 9.22 2.93
N ILE A 104 -16.41 8.03 3.15
CA ILE A 104 -15.39 7.41 2.32
C ILE A 104 -16.07 6.36 1.45
N ILE A 105 -15.88 6.49 0.15
CA ILE A 105 -16.42 5.58 -0.85
C ILE A 105 -15.24 4.99 -1.61
N GLY A 106 -15.02 3.69 -1.46
CA GLY A 106 -13.96 2.97 -2.17
C GLY A 106 -14.56 2.08 -3.24
N GLU A 107 -13.93 2.06 -4.42
CA GLU A 107 -14.31 1.18 -5.49
C GLU A 107 -13.84 -0.25 -5.21
N GLN A 108 -14.74 -1.22 -5.35
CA GLN A 108 -14.46 -2.65 -5.22
C GLN A 108 -14.38 -3.29 -6.61
N GLY A 109 -13.29 -4.02 -6.89
CA GLY A 109 -13.06 -4.59 -8.22
C GLY A 109 -12.25 -3.70 -9.17
N GLY A 110 -12.06 -2.44 -8.81
CA GLY A 110 -11.28 -1.47 -9.59
C GLY A 110 -12.00 -0.95 -10.84
N PRO A 111 -11.49 0.09 -11.47
CA PRO A 111 -11.97 0.60 -12.75
C PRO A 111 -11.71 -0.44 -13.85
N GLY A 112 -12.55 -0.46 -14.88
CA GLY A 112 -12.40 -1.35 -16.03
C GLY A 112 -11.11 -1.11 -16.84
N MET A 113 -10.82 -2.01 -17.78
CA MET A 113 -9.59 -2.05 -18.60
C MET A 113 -9.20 -0.69 -19.23
N LEU A 114 -10.16 0.14 -19.62
CA LEU A 114 -9.91 1.48 -20.18
C LEU A 114 -9.17 2.43 -19.21
N HIS A 115 -9.23 2.15 -17.91
CA HIS A 115 -8.53 2.93 -16.91
C HIS A 115 -7.04 2.59 -16.88
N ASP A 116 -6.70 1.31 -17.01
CA ASP A 116 -5.32 0.82 -16.99
C ASP A 116 -4.50 1.34 -18.16
N GLU A 117 -5.10 1.44 -19.33
CA GLU A 117 -4.42 1.95 -20.52
C GLU A 117 -3.98 3.41 -20.39
N ARG A 118 -4.71 4.22 -19.62
CA ARG A 118 -4.45 5.64 -19.43
C ARG A 118 -3.57 5.97 -18.23
N LEU A 119 -3.43 5.04 -17.29
CA LEU A 119 -2.65 5.20 -16.06
C LEU A 119 -1.42 4.29 -16.01
N LYS A 120 -0.76 4.08 -17.15
CA LYS A 120 0.38 3.14 -17.31
C LYS A 120 1.55 3.38 -16.35
N ASN A 121 1.77 4.62 -15.94
CA ASN A 121 2.94 5.02 -15.13
C ASN A 121 2.67 5.05 -13.62
N LYS A 122 1.61 4.41 -13.14
CA LYS A 122 1.24 4.37 -11.71
C LYS A 122 1.16 5.79 -11.07
N PRO A 123 0.47 6.77 -11.68
CA PRO A 123 0.38 8.12 -11.13
C PRO A 123 -0.36 8.11 -9.79
N ASN A 124 -0.06 9.09 -8.94
CA ASN A 124 -0.76 9.29 -7.67
C ASN A 124 -1.98 10.23 -7.80
N THR A 125 -2.12 10.88 -8.96
CA THR A 125 -3.20 11.83 -9.27
C THR A 125 -3.78 11.55 -10.64
N PHE A 126 -5.00 11.98 -10.89
CA PHE A 126 -5.60 11.88 -12.21
C PHE A 126 -4.88 12.75 -13.24
N PRO A 127 -4.85 12.33 -14.53
CA PRO A 127 -4.19 13.09 -15.60
C PRO A 127 -4.79 14.49 -15.80
N ASN A 128 -6.09 14.62 -15.61
CA ASN A 128 -6.83 15.89 -15.70
C ASN A 128 -8.14 15.82 -14.92
N HIS A 129 -8.78 16.98 -14.76
CA HIS A 129 -10.02 17.13 -14.00
C HIS A 129 -11.21 16.39 -14.64
N ASP A 130 -11.33 16.38 -15.96
CA ASP A 130 -12.45 15.72 -16.65
C ASP A 130 -12.42 14.20 -16.43
N TYR A 131 -11.22 13.64 -16.41
CA TYR A 131 -11.02 12.22 -16.15
C TYR A 131 -11.37 11.86 -14.69
N GLU A 132 -10.94 12.69 -13.75
CA GLU A 132 -11.33 12.57 -12.34
C GLU A 132 -12.85 12.65 -12.17
N LYS A 133 -13.47 13.66 -12.76
CA LYS A 133 -14.92 13.90 -12.71
C LYS A 133 -15.71 12.71 -13.27
N LYS A 134 -15.29 12.15 -14.39
CA LYS A 134 -15.91 10.95 -14.98
C LYS A 134 -15.95 9.78 -14.00
N HIS A 135 -14.88 9.56 -13.23
CA HIS A 135 -14.85 8.51 -12.22
C HIS A 135 -15.71 8.82 -11.00
N GLN A 136 -15.72 10.09 -10.56
CA GLN A 136 -16.62 10.54 -9.50
C GLN A 136 -18.08 10.27 -9.88
N ASP A 137 -18.51 10.71 -11.05
CA ASP A 137 -19.91 10.58 -11.51
C ASP A 137 -20.30 9.11 -11.63
N ARG A 138 -19.41 8.26 -12.12
CA ARG A 138 -19.66 6.81 -12.20
C ARG A 138 -19.85 6.17 -10.82
N ILE A 139 -18.98 6.49 -9.85
CA ILE A 139 -19.06 5.94 -8.50
C ILE A 139 -20.29 6.50 -7.77
N LEU A 140 -20.57 7.80 -7.89
CA LEU A 140 -21.74 8.43 -7.27
C LEU A 140 -23.04 7.90 -7.82
N LYS A 141 -23.09 7.51 -9.10
CA LYS A 141 -24.26 6.82 -9.66
C LYS A 141 -24.54 5.51 -8.93
N ILE A 142 -23.52 4.68 -8.70
CA ILE A 142 -23.67 3.43 -7.95
C ILE A 142 -24.11 3.71 -6.51
N VAL A 143 -23.53 4.72 -5.86
CA VAL A 143 -23.93 5.13 -4.49
C VAL A 143 -25.40 5.48 -4.43
N LYS A 144 -25.88 6.29 -5.38
CA LYS A 144 -27.30 6.70 -5.46
C LYS A 144 -28.25 5.51 -5.62
N GLU A 145 -27.86 4.50 -6.40
CA GLU A 145 -28.65 3.30 -6.61
C GLU A 145 -28.72 2.44 -5.32
N ILE A 146 -27.64 2.35 -4.55
CA ILE A 146 -27.58 1.54 -3.33
C ILE A 146 -28.17 2.29 -2.13
N ILE A 147 -27.88 3.59 -2.00
CA ILE A 147 -28.32 4.42 -0.88
C ILE A 147 -28.87 5.76 -1.42
N PRO A 148 -30.13 5.82 -1.82
CA PRO A 148 -30.73 7.04 -2.39
C PRO A 148 -30.59 8.30 -1.51
N LYS A 149 -30.50 8.13 -0.18
CA LYS A 149 -30.32 9.22 0.78
C LYS A 149 -28.94 9.91 0.64
N LEU A 150 -27.98 9.30 -0.03
CA LEU A 150 -26.66 9.87 -0.32
C LEU A 150 -26.60 10.58 -1.68
N ASN A 151 -27.74 10.86 -2.29
CA ASN A 151 -27.79 11.67 -3.51
C ASN A 151 -27.36 13.12 -3.19
N GLY A 152 -26.54 13.70 -4.08
CA GLY A 152 -26.08 15.09 -3.91
C GLY A 152 -24.88 15.26 -2.99
N LEU A 153 -24.12 14.19 -2.69
CA LEU A 153 -22.85 14.30 -1.96
C LEU A 153 -21.85 15.18 -2.71
N GLU A 154 -21.25 16.14 -2.01
CA GLU A 154 -20.15 16.93 -2.53
C GLU A 154 -18.82 16.21 -2.26
N ILE A 155 -18.03 15.99 -3.31
CA ILE A 155 -16.70 15.37 -3.20
C ILE A 155 -15.67 16.44 -2.82
N GLU A 156 -14.97 16.19 -1.72
CA GLU A 156 -13.85 17.01 -1.26
C GLU A 156 -12.53 16.57 -1.91
N LYS A 157 -12.36 15.25 -2.09
CA LYS A 157 -11.13 14.68 -2.61
C LYS A 157 -11.37 13.37 -3.31
N THR A 158 -10.69 13.19 -4.44
CA THR A 158 -10.55 11.89 -5.12
C THR A 158 -9.11 11.40 -5.03
N THR A 159 -8.93 10.15 -4.66
CA THR A 159 -7.60 9.55 -4.49
C THR A 159 -7.46 8.32 -5.35
N ILE A 160 -6.32 8.19 -6.02
CA ILE A 160 -5.90 6.97 -6.70
C ILE A 160 -4.94 6.22 -5.78
N GLY A 161 -5.11 4.90 -5.66
CA GLY A 161 -4.18 4.04 -4.93
C GLY A 161 -3.87 2.78 -5.73
N TRP A 162 -2.59 2.46 -5.87
CA TRP A 162 -2.14 1.24 -6.53
C TRP A 162 -1.97 0.12 -5.51
N ARG A 163 -2.56 -1.04 -5.82
CA ARG A 163 -2.52 -2.20 -4.92
C ARG A 163 -1.27 -3.03 -5.17
N PRO A 164 -0.44 -3.28 -4.15
CA PRO A 164 0.67 -4.23 -4.25
C PRO A 164 0.11 -5.65 -4.26
N LEU A 165 -0.05 -6.22 -5.44
CA LEU A 165 -0.61 -7.56 -5.63
C LEU A 165 0.49 -8.51 -6.11
N PRO A 166 1.04 -9.39 -5.24
CA PRO A 166 1.89 -10.47 -5.68
C PRO A 166 1.19 -11.37 -6.71
N LYS A 167 1.93 -11.99 -7.63
CA LYS A 167 1.37 -12.79 -8.73
C LYS A 167 0.43 -13.90 -8.26
N ASP A 168 0.77 -14.54 -7.16
CA ASP A 168 -0.01 -15.61 -6.54
C ASP A 168 -1.03 -15.13 -5.49
N GLY A 169 -1.07 -13.82 -5.21
CA GLY A 169 -1.96 -13.21 -4.23
C GLY A 169 -1.52 -13.36 -2.78
N LYS A 170 -0.45 -14.12 -2.50
CA LYS A 170 0.09 -14.33 -1.15
C LYS A 170 1.11 -13.25 -0.78
N PRO A 171 1.29 -12.89 0.50
CA PRO A 171 2.39 -12.03 0.95
C PRO A 171 3.76 -12.52 0.46
N ILE A 172 4.71 -11.63 0.29
CA ILE A 172 6.13 -11.95 0.01
C ILE A 172 6.93 -11.52 1.24
N LEU A 173 7.39 -12.52 2.00
CA LEU A 173 8.02 -12.33 3.32
C LEU A 173 9.27 -13.19 3.44
N GLY A 174 10.41 -12.59 3.64
CA GLY A 174 11.65 -13.33 3.85
C GLY A 174 12.88 -12.70 3.23
N PRO A 175 14.05 -13.29 3.54
CA PRO A 175 15.31 -12.88 2.97
C PRO A 175 15.38 -13.19 1.47
N ILE A 176 16.09 -12.36 0.73
CA ILE A 176 16.45 -12.61 -0.67
C ILE A 176 17.82 -13.28 -0.69
N LYS A 177 17.88 -14.51 -1.20
CA LYS A 177 19.12 -15.31 -1.20
C LYS A 177 20.25 -14.63 -1.99
N GLU A 178 19.91 -14.02 -3.11
CA GLU A 178 20.83 -13.36 -4.04
C GLU A 178 21.30 -11.98 -3.53
N LEU A 179 20.64 -11.44 -2.50
CA LEU A 179 20.95 -10.15 -1.91
C LEU A 179 21.08 -10.27 -0.38
N PRO A 180 22.25 -10.75 0.12
CA PRO A 180 22.46 -10.90 1.56
C PRO A 180 22.21 -9.60 2.33
N GLY A 181 21.56 -9.69 3.49
CA GLY A 181 21.15 -8.52 4.28
C GLY A 181 19.82 -7.88 3.82
N VAL A 182 19.20 -8.38 2.74
CA VAL A 182 17.91 -7.86 2.25
C VAL A 182 16.76 -8.78 2.64
N TYR A 183 15.74 -8.18 3.23
CA TYR A 183 14.49 -8.83 3.60
C TYR A 183 13.30 -8.16 2.88
N LEU A 184 12.37 -8.95 2.36
CA LEU A 184 11.14 -8.45 1.76
C LEU A 184 9.96 -8.55 2.74
N ALA A 185 9.13 -7.50 2.76
CA ALA A 185 7.84 -7.49 3.46
C ALA A 185 6.78 -6.78 2.59
N VAL A 186 6.25 -7.50 1.59
CA VAL A 186 5.35 -6.94 0.57
C VAL A 186 4.07 -7.75 0.49
N MET A 187 2.92 -7.06 0.54
CA MET A 187 1.61 -7.72 0.51
C MET A 187 0.49 -6.74 0.16
N HIS A 188 -0.63 -7.26 -0.32
CA HIS A 188 -1.83 -6.46 -0.56
C HIS A 188 -2.40 -5.84 0.72
N SER A 189 -2.55 -6.64 1.77
CA SER A 189 -3.25 -6.23 3.01
C SER A 189 -2.30 -5.71 4.09
N GLY A 190 -1.29 -4.88 3.70
CA GLY A 190 -0.21 -4.44 4.57
C GLY A 190 -0.66 -3.73 5.86
N ILE A 191 -1.78 -2.99 5.84
CA ILE A 191 -2.32 -2.35 7.04
C ILE A 191 -3.00 -3.36 7.95
N SER A 192 -3.86 -4.22 7.40
CA SER A 192 -4.61 -5.21 8.20
C SER A 192 -3.70 -6.26 8.83
N LEU A 193 -2.62 -6.62 8.15
CA LEU A 193 -1.65 -7.62 8.60
C LEU A 193 -0.44 -7.02 9.32
N ALA A 194 -0.34 -5.69 9.44
CA ALA A 194 0.85 -5.00 9.95
C ALA A 194 1.34 -5.55 11.29
N ALA A 195 0.44 -5.76 12.24
CA ALA A 195 0.79 -6.20 13.59
C ALA A 195 1.39 -7.62 13.60
N ILE A 196 0.71 -8.59 12.97
CA ILE A 196 1.20 -9.97 12.94
C ILE A 196 2.47 -10.11 12.11
N ILE A 197 2.52 -9.49 10.93
CA ILE A 197 3.70 -9.55 10.05
C ILE A 197 4.89 -8.82 10.68
N GLY A 198 4.66 -7.66 11.29
CA GLY A 198 5.70 -6.93 12.00
C GLY A 198 6.33 -7.77 13.12
N ASN A 199 5.51 -8.53 13.87
CA ASN A 199 6.01 -9.43 14.91
C ASN A 199 6.81 -10.60 14.34
N LEU A 200 6.26 -11.30 13.33
CA LEU A 200 6.93 -12.45 12.71
C LEU A 200 8.26 -12.07 12.04
N VAL A 201 8.29 -10.95 11.31
CA VAL A 201 9.50 -10.42 10.66
C VAL A 201 10.55 -10.01 11.69
N LYS A 202 10.12 -9.34 12.76
CA LYS A 202 11.00 -8.98 13.88
C LYS A 202 11.66 -10.22 14.49
N GLU A 203 10.88 -11.27 14.78
CA GLU A 203 11.39 -12.53 15.31
C GLU A 203 12.44 -13.17 14.38
N GLU A 204 12.17 -13.26 13.08
CA GLU A 204 13.13 -13.81 12.14
C GLU A 204 14.44 -13.02 12.07
N ILE A 205 14.35 -11.70 12.04
CA ILE A 205 15.53 -10.84 11.91
C ILE A 205 16.37 -10.83 13.19
N LEU A 206 15.73 -10.71 14.35
CA LEU A 206 16.45 -10.61 15.63
C LEU A 206 16.93 -11.95 16.18
N GLU A 207 16.16 -13.02 15.94
CA GLU A 207 16.51 -14.37 16.41
C GLU A 207 17.29 -15.17 15.38
N ALA A 208 17.47 -14.66 14.15
CA ALA A 208 18.10 -15.34 13.02
C ALA A 208 17.55 -16.76 12.77
N ARG A 209 16.27 -16.97 13.06
CA ARG A 209 15.59 -18.26 12.97
C ARG A 209 14.38 -18.18 12.08
N ALA A 210 14.39 -18.97 10.99
CA ALA A 210 13.26 -19.07 10.08
C ALA A 210 11.95 -19.46 10.81
N ASN A 211 10.89 -18.69 10.58
CA ASN A 211 9.58 -18.96 11.16
C ASN A 211 8.74 -19.83 10.20
N ARG A 212 8.27 -20.98 10.68
CA ARG A 212 7.45 -21.92 9.88
C ARG A 212 6.19 -21.30 9.30
N LEU A 213 5.59 -20.33 10.01
CA LEU A 213 4.40 -19.64 9.51
C LEU A 213 4.66 -18.81 8.24
N LEU A 214 5.93 -18.53 7.92
CA LEU A 214 6.32 -17.74 6.76
C LEU A 214 6.85 -18.61 5.60
N GLU A 215 6.90 -19.93 5.72
CA GLU A 215 7.45 -20.82 4.69
C GLU A 215 6.74 -20.66 3.33
N ASP A 216 5.42 -20.61 3.30
CA ASP A 216 4.61 -20.42 2.09
C ASP A 216 4.73 -19.03 1.45
N PHE A 217 5.37 -18.10 2.13
CA PHE A 217 5.43 -16.69 1.74
C PHE A 217 6.82 -16.26 1.26
N ARG A 218 7.78 -17.18 1.18
CA ARG A 218 9.18 -16.86 0.82
C ARG A 218 9.32 -16.28 -0.59
N PRO A 219 10.23 -15.29 -0.78
CA PRO A 219 10.52 -14.76 -2.12
C PRO A 219 10.97 -15.83 -3.11
N SER A 220 11.68 -16.85 -2.63
CA SER A 220 12.21 -17.95 -3.46
C SER A 220 11.16 -18.72 -4.26
N ARG A 221 9.86 -18.58 -3.95
CA ARG A 221 8.81 -19.19 -4.77
C ARG A 221 8.58 -18.49 -6.11
N PHE A 222 9.26 -17.37 -6.37
CA PHE A 222 9.23 -16.64 -7.64
C PHE A 222 10.52 -16.77 -8.47
N THR A 223 11.49 -17.54 -7.98
CA THR A 223 12.76 -17.84 -8.67
C THR A 223 12.65 -19.10 -9.50
#